data_66a559ccae4bf03919db96b524ee569e
#
_entry.id   66a559ccae4bf03919db96b524ee569e
#
_cell.length_a   1.000
_cell.length_b   1.000
_cell.length_c   1.000
_cell.angle_alpha   90.00
_cell.angle_beta   90.00
_cell.angle_gamma   90.00
#
_symmetry.space_group_name_H-M   'P 1'
#
loop_
_entity.id
_entity.type
_entity.pdbx_description
1 polymer ?
#
loop_
_entity_poly.entity_id
_entity_poly.type
_entity_poly.pdbx_seq_one_letter_code
_entity_poly.pdbx_strand_id
1 'polypeptide(L)'
;MTDILDVWFDSGSMSYAQVHYPMENEAWFENHFPADFIVEYIGQTRGWFYTLHVLATALFDRPAFRSCVSHGIVLGDDGLKMSKSLRNYPDVAEVFNKYGSDAMRWFLMSSPVVRG
;
A
#
# COMPACT_ATOMS: atom_id res chain seq x y z
N MET A 1 -1.67 -18.07 23.47
CA MET A 1 -2.70 -17.69 22.49
C MET A 1 -2.72 -18.74 21.40
N THR A 2 -3.90 -19.23 21.05
CA THR A 2 -4.11 -20.22 19.98
C THR A 2 -4.59 -19.56 18.69
N ASP A 3 -5.04 -18.32 18.77
CA ASP A 3 -5.56 -17.59 17.64
C ASP A 3 -4.43 -16.88 16.89
N ILE A 4 -4.55 -16.85 15.58
CA ILE A 4 -3.61 -16.17 14.67
C ILE A 4 -4.33 -14.92 14.15
N LEU A 5 -3.68 -13.76 14.27
CA LEU A 5 -4.20 -12.51 13.70
C LEU A 5 -4.07 -12.55 12.19
N ASP A 6 -5.02 -11.91 11.52
CA ASP A 6 -4.97 -11.69 10.09
C ASP A 6 -3.80 -10.77 9.73
N VAL A 7 -3.11 -11.07 8.64
CA VAL A 7 -1.96 -10.27 8.17
C VAL A 7 -2.33 -8.80 7.88
N TRP A 8 -3.59 -8.53 7.56
CA TRP A 8 -4.07 -7.17 7.36
C TRP A 8 -4.18 -6.37 8.66
N PHE A 9 -4.32 -7.05 9.80
CA PHE A 9 -4.20 -6.39 11.09
C PHE A 9 -2.79 -5.86 11.31
N ASP A 10 -1.77 -6.66 11.03
CA ASP A 10 -0.37 -6.23 11.15
C ASP A 10 -0.07 -5.06 10.23
N SER A 11 -0.42 -5.15 8.96
CA SER A 11 -0.20 -4.06 8.00
C SER A 11 -1.02 -2.80 8.33
N GLY A 12 -2.22 -2.97 8.87
CA GLY A 12 -3.10 -1.87 9.30
C GLY A 12 -2.62 -1.17 10.56
N SER A 13 -1.76 -1.82 11.36
CA SER A 13 -1.15 -1.23 12.56
C SER A 13 0.09 -0.37 12.26
N MET A 14 0.55 -0.31 11.02
CA MET A 14 1.81 0.29 10.61
C MET A 14 2.03 1.70 11.17
N SER A 15 1.01 2.54 11.19
CA SER A 15 1.12 3.95 11.59
C SER A 15 1.73 4.14 12.98
N TYR A 16 1.45 3.25 13.91
CA TYR A 16 1.91 3.31 15.29
C TYR A 16 2.92 2.21 15.62
N ALA A 17 2.80 1.04 15.00
CA ALA A 17 3.70 -0.07 15.25
C ALA A 17 5.14 0.22 14.79
N GLN A 18 5.33 0.93 13.67
CA GLN A 18 6.65 1.27 13.13
C GLN A 18 7.52 2.10 14.08
N VAL A 19 6.90 2.84 15.00
CA VAL A 19 7.59 3.69 15.98
C VAL A 19 7.45 3.18 17.39
N HIS A 20 6.86 1.98 17.58
CA HIS A 20 6.62 1.35 18.87
C HIS A 20 5.78 2.21 19.84
N TYR A 21 4.87 3.02 19.28
CA TYR A 21 3.89 3.77 20.07
C TYR A 21 2.90 2.83 20.76
N PRO A 22 2.44 3.04 22.00
CA PRO A 22 2.73 4.22 22.84
C PRO A 22 3.96 4.06 23.77
N MET A 23 4.67 2.94 23.70
CA MET A 23 5.78 2.64 24.60
C MET A 23 7.01 3.50 24.32
N GLU A 24 7.20 3.91 23.08
CA GLU A 24 8.30 4.75 22.61
C GLU A 24 7.80 5.78 21.60
N ASN A 25 8.60 6.81 21.35
CA ASN A 25 8.44 7.79 20.27
C ASN A 25 7.06 8.50 20.25
N GLU A 26 6.43 8.70 21.40
CA GLU A 26 5.11 9.34 21.52
C GLU A 26 5.10 10.72 20.84
N ALA A 27 6.06 11.59 21.14
CA ALA A 27 6.13 12.93 20.55
C ALA A 27 6.31 12.90 19.03
N TRP A 28 7.05 11.92 18.50
CA TRP A 28 7.17 11.74 17.05
C TRP A 28 5.82 11.35 16.46
N PHE A 29 5.16 10.35 17.02
CA PHE A 29 3.86 9.89 16.55
C PHE A 29 2.82 11.01 16.53
N GLU A 30 2.67 11.75 17.62
CA GLU A 30 1.69 12.84 17.72
C GLU A 30 1.92 13.96 16.68
N ASN A 31 3.15 14.18 16.25
CA ASN A 31 3.49 15.17 15.24
C ASN A 31 3.39 14.66 13.79
N HIS A 32 3.34 13.32 13.59
CA HIS A 32 3.35 12.73 12.25
C HIS A 32 2.10 11.91 11.92
N PHE A 33 1.20 11.75 12.87
CA PHE A 33 -0.07 11.06 12.67
C PHE A 33 -1.24 12.06 12.66
N PRO A 34 -2.19 11.97 11.74
CA PRO A 34 -2.27 11.01 10.61
C PRO A 34 -1.23 11.29 9.50
N ALA A 35 -0.94 10.29 8.68
CA ALA A 35 -0.04 10.42 7.53
C ALA A 35 -0.56 11.48 6.54
N ASP A 36 0.35 12.17 5.84
CA ASP A 36 -0.04 13.19 4.86
C ASP A 36 -0.76 12.57 3.68
N PHE A 37 -0.25 11.45 3.17
CA PHE A 37 -0.91 10.69 2.11
C PHE A 37 -0.52 9.21 2.14
N ILE A 38 -1.36 8.39 1.52
CA ILE A 38 -1.05 7.00 1.17
C ILE A 38 -1.33 6.79 -0.31
N VAL A 39 -0.63 5.85 -0.94
CA VAL A 39 -0.80 5.52 -2.35
C VAL A 39 -0.70 4.02 -2.58
N GLU A 40 -1.71 3.47 -3.24
CA GLU A 40 -1.76 2.08 -3.67
C GLU A 40 -2.84 1.90 -4.76
N TYR A 41 -2.95 0.69 -5.32
CA TYR A 41 -3.98 0.39 -6.29
C TYR A 41 -5.38 0.30 -5.64
N ILE A 42 -6.41 0.50 -6.45
CA ILE A 42 -7.82 0.58 -6.01
C ILE A 42 -8.29 -0.63 -5.17
N GLY A 43 -7.71 -1.81 -5.35
CA GLY A 43 -8.07 -2.99 -4.57
C GLY A 43 -7.81 -2.86 -3.07
N GLN A 44 -6.97 -1.92 -2.64
CA GLN A 44 -6.68 -1.66 -1.22
C GLN A 44 -7.83 -1.00 -0.47
N THR A 45 -8.89 -0.59 -1.16
CA THR A 45 -10.15 -0.14 -0.52
C THR A 45 -10.79 -1.22 0.34
N ARG A 46 -10.50 -2.49 0.06
CA ARG A 46 -10.90 -3.65 0.89
C ARG A 46 -9.70 -4.43 1.44
N GLY A 47 -8.59 -3.75 1.64
CA GLY A 47 -7.36 -4.32 2.19
C GLY A 47 -6.70 -3.32 3.11
N TRP A 48 -5.54 -2.81 2.73
CA TRP A 48 -4.73 -1.96 3.59
C TRP A 48 -5.38 -0.61 3.93
N PHE A 49 -6.01 0.07 2.98
CA PHE A 49 -6.71 1.33 3.28
C PHE A 49 -7.80 1.14 4.32
N TYR A 50 -8.57 0.06 4.18
CA TYR A 50 -9.64 -0.29 5.11
C TYR A 50 -9.10 -0.56 6.52
N THR A 51 -8.11 -1.43 6.66
CA THR A 51 -7.56 -1.80 7.97
C THR A 51 -6.84 -0.65 8.65
N LEU A 52 -6.08 0.17 7.93
CA LEU A 52 -5.51 1.42 8.45
C LEU A 52 -6.58 2.31 9.06
N HIS A 53 -7.67 2.52 8.31
CA HIS A 53 -8.75 3.41 8.74
C HIS A 53 -9.51 2.87 9.95
N VAL A 54 -9.86 1.59 9.92
CA VAL A 54 -10.59 0.93 11.03
C VAL A 54 -9.79 0.99 12.32
N LEU A 55 -8.51 0.60 12.28
CA LEU A 55 -7.66 0.60 13.47
C LEU A 55 -7.39 2.02 13.99
N ALA A 56 -7.14 2.97 13.10
CA ALA A 56 -6.94 4.36 13.49
C ALA A 56 -8.18 4.97 14.14
N THR A 57 -9.36 4.69 13.58
CA THR A 57 -10.63 5.17 14.15
C THR A 57 -10.89 4.55 15.50
N ALA A 58 -10.67 3.24 15.64
CA ALA A 58 -10.90 2.53 16.91
C ALA A 58 -9.96 2.98 18.03
N LEU A 59 -8.69 3.28 17.72
CA LEU A 59 -7.67 3.61 18.72
C LEU A 59 -7.53 5.10 18.98
N PHE A 60 -7.73 5.94 17.96
CA PHE A 60 -7.39 7.36 18.02
C PHE A 60 -8.56 8.30 17.67
N ASP A 61 -9.72 7.76 17.33
CA ASP A 61 -10.92 8.50 16.90
C ASP A 61 -10.63 9.52 15.77
N ARG A 62 -9.72 9.14 14.86
CA ARG A 62 -9.34 9.96 13.71
C ARG A 62 -8.85 9.09 12.55
N PRO A 63 -8.86 9.59 11.29
CA PRO A 63 -8.37 8.82 10.15
C PRO A 63 -6.87 8.56 10.25
N ALA A 64 -6.39 7.50 9.60
CA ALA A 64 -4.96 7.17 9.54
C ALA A 64 -4.18 8.04 8.55
N PHE A 65 -4.86 8.69 7.62
CA PHE A 65 -4.25 9.50 6.54
C PHE A 65 -5.16 10.67 6.16
N ARG A 66 -4.56 11.73 5.64
CA ARG A 66 -5.24 12.94 5.17
C ARG A 66 -5.67 12.85 3.71
N SER A 67 -4.85 12.18 2.89
CA SER A 67 -5.08 12.01 1.46
C SER A 67 -4.83 10.57 1.05
N CYS A 68 -5.60 10.09 0.08
CA CYS A 68 -5.41 8.78 -0.52
C CYS A 68 -5.30 8.92 -2.04
N VAL A 69 -4.17 8.49 -2.58
CA VAL A 69 -3.98 8.38 -4.02
C VAL A 69 -4.21 6.94 -4.41
N SER A 70 -5.23 6.71 -5.24
CA SER A 70 -5.58 5.37 -5.68
C SER A 70 -5.39 5.27 -7.20
N HIS A 71 -4.58 4.31 -7.64
CA HIS A 71 -4.37 4.06 -9.05
C HIS A 71 -5.05 2.76 -9.50
N GLY A 72 -5.15 2.57 -10.83
CA GLY A 72 -5.73 1.38 -11.43
C GLY A 72 -4.86 0.13 -11.26
N ILE A 73 -5.32 -0.97 -11.83
CA ILE A 73 -4.65 -2.26 -11.79
C ILE A 73 -3.76 -2.41 -13.02
N VAL A 74 -2.50 -2.82 -12.82
CA VAL A 74 -1.63 -3.23 -13.92
C VAL A 74 -2.05 -4.62 -14.38
N LEU A 75 -2.30 -4.76 -15.67
CA LEU A 75 -2.73 -6.01 -16.29
C LEU A 75 -1.53 -6.71 -16.94
N GLY A 76 -1.59 -8.03 -17.00
CA GLY A 76 -0.70 -8.83 -17.80
C GLY A 76 -1.00 -8.73 -19.30
N ASP A 77 -0.16 -9.33 -20.14
CA ASP A 77 -0.34 -9.35 -21.61
C ASP A 77 -1.64 -10.04 -22.05
N ASP A 78 -2.20 -10.88 -21.19
CA ASP A 78 -3.48 -11.55 -21.34
C ASP A 78 -4.69 -10.66 -20.99
N GLY A 79 -4.46 -9.41 -20.56
CA GLY A 79 -5.50 -8.50 -20.11
C GLY A 79 -6.07 -8.84 -18.74
N LEU A 80 -5.54 -9.82 -18.03
CA LEU A 80 -5.95 -10.21 -16.69
C LEU A 80 -5.08 -9.53 -15.62
N LYS A 81 -5.63 -9.44 -14.41
CA LYS A 81 -4.86 -8.97 -13.25
C LYS A 81 -3.62 -9.83 -13.08
N MET A 82 -2.47 -9.19 -12.93
CA MET A 82 -1.23 -9.88 -12.63
C MET A 82 -1.34 -10.71 -11.35
N SER A 83 -0.91 -11.96 -11.40
CA SER A 83 -0.89 -12.83 -10.22
C SER A 83 0.30 -13.79 -10.24
N LYS A 84 0.79 -14.13 -9.05
CA LYS A 84 1.89 -15.08 -8.88
C LYS A 84 1.53 -16.48 -9.40
N SER A 85 0.26 -16.87 -9.29
CA SER A 85 -0.23 -18.18 -9.76
C SER A 85 -0.28 -18.26 -11.30
N LEU A 86 -0.66 -17.16 -11.95
CA LEU A 86 -0.74 -17.09 -13.41
C LEU A 86 0.63 -16.81 -14.05
N ARG A 87 1.57 -16.24 -13.31
CA ARG A 87 2.89 -15.81 -13.84
C ARG A 87 2.78 -14.97 -15.12
N ASN A 88 1.74 -14.15 -15.21
CA ASN A 88 1.41 -13.36 -16.39
C ASN A 88 2.06 -11.95 -16.36
N TYR A 89 3.25 -11.87 -15.82
CA TYR A 89 4.06 -10.66 -15.79
C TYR A 89 5.56 -11.03 -15.91
N PRO A 90 6.38 -10.15 -16.51
CA PRO A 90 7.80 -10.38 -16.59
C PRO A 90 8.47 -10.22 -15.21
N ASP A 91 9.62 -10.86 -15.04
CA ASP A 91 10.47 -10.58 -13.88
C ASP A 91 10.96 -9.13 -13.92
N VAL A 92 10.83 -8.44 -12.79
CA VAL A 92 11.19 -7.00 -12.69
C VAL A 92 12.69 -6.78 -12.96
N ALA A 93 13.54 -7.70 -12.52
CA ALA A 93 14.98 -7.62 -12.76
C ALA A 93 15.32 -7.76 -14.26
N GLU A 94 14.62 -8.64 -14.99
CA GLU A 94 14.78 -8.74 -16.43
C GLU A 94 14.41 -7.45 -17.16
N VAL A 95 13.30 -6.83 -16.76
CA VAL A 95 12.87 -5.54 -17.32
C VAL A 95 13.90 -4.44 -17.02
N PHE A 96 14.40 -4.37 -15.80
CA PHE A 96 15.41 -3.39 -15.43
C PHE A 96 16.73 -3.59 -16.16
N ASN A 97 17.16 -4.83 -16.30
CA ASN A 97 18.40 -5.15 -17.02
C ASN A 97 18.31 -4.82 -18.52
N LYS A 98 17.12 -4.98 -19.10
CA LYS A 98 16.91 -4.77 -20.55
C LYS A 98 16.62 -3.31 -20.90
N TYR A 99 15.82 -2.61 -20.11
CA TYR A 99 15.29 -1.29 -20.46
C TYR A 99 15.69 -0.17 -19.47
N GLY A 100 16.15 -0.54 -18.29
CA GLY A 100 16.40 0.39 -17.20
C GLY A 100 15.16 0.75 -16.39
N SER A 101 15.38 1.18 -15.16
CA SER A 101 14.30 1.56 -14.24
C SER A 101 13.54 2.81 -14.68
N ASP A 102 14.22 3.77 -15.32
CA ASP A 102 13.58 5.00 -15.76
C ASP A 102 12.60 4.77 -16.91
N ALA A 103 12.92 3.87 -17.83
CA ALA A 103 11.99 3.48 -18.89
C ALA A 103 10.73 2.84 -18.32
N MET A 104 10.88 1.96 -17.34
CA MET A 104 9.73 1.33 -16.68
C MET A 104 8.88 2.35 -15.90
N ARG A 105 9.52 3.26 -15.18
CA ARG A 105 8.82 4.34 -14.47
C ARG A 105 8.05 5.23 -15.44
N TRP A 106 8.67 5.64 -16.52
CA TRP A 106 8.02 6.44 -17.55
C TRP A 106 6.82 5.72 -18.16
N PHE A 107 6.97 4.44 -18.49
CA PHE A 107 5.87 3.62 -19.01
C PHE A 107 4.68 3.60 -18.05
N LEU A 108 4.92 3.30 -16.77
CA LEU A 108 3.85 3.24 -15.77
C LEU A 108 3.18 4.62 -15.57
N MET A 109 3.97 5.69 -15.44
CA MET A 109 3.44 7.04 -15.22
C MET A 109 2.70 7.62 -16.42
N SER A 110 3.03 7.19 -17.63
CA SER A 110 2.33 7.60 -18.86
C SER A 110 1.12 6.72 -19.21
N SER A 111 0.99 5.59 -18.54
CA SER A 111 -0.08 4.63 -18.80
C SER A 111 -1.43 5.06 -18.18
N PRO A 112 -2.56 4.54 -18.68
CA PRO A 112 -3.87 4.79 -18.07
C PRO A 112 -3.98 4.35 -16.61
N VAL A 113 -3.11 3.47 -16.15
CA VAL A 113 -3.15 2.92 -14.77
C VAL A 113 -3.08 4.01 -13.69
N VAL A 114 -2.42 5.15 -13.96
CA VAL A 114 -2.33 6.26 -13.01
C VAL A 114 -3.61 7.10 -12.91
N ARG A 115 -4.56 6.88 -13.82
CA ARG A 115 -5.82 7.64 -13.84
C ARG A 115 -7.01 6.87 -13.25
N GLY A 116 -6.81 5.59 -12.87
CA GLY A 116 -7.85 4.72 -12.31
C GLY A 116 -8.69 4.06 -13.36
#